data_6ec9793de866d7aacdb86a52f250b1b4
#
_entry.id   6ec9793de866d7aacdb86a52f250b1b4
#
_cell.length_a   1.000
_cell.length_b   1.000
_cell.length_c   1.000
_cell.angle_alpha   90.00
_cell.angle_beta   90.00
_cell.angle_gamma   90.00
#
_symmetry.space_group_name_H-M   'P 1'
#
loop_
_entity.id
_entity.type
_entity.pdbx_description
1 polymer ?
#
loop_
_entity_poly.entity_id
_entity_poly.type
_entity_poly.pdbx_seq_one_letter_code
_entity_poly.pdbx_strand_id
1 'polypeptide(L)'
;MLKKIFQHCGLDDVKKEENFPENFFPSPEKYIIYQTGSEKKSQIYDYSPEVLSIIWKELSLLNIQVVQVGDLSDPVVPNSIDLRSQLTIRQLAYLIKNSKLCVTSNILTAKLCRVYKKDLILLGGNFPSKMVKPNFDKVLYIEPELKTVKWNYKQEEWPKNINNIKPEIIAKAILQKLGIDSNINYKTLYIGDKYGPRFLNFIPDKSFPKELSNNVFNFRLDIYNNAQYLPYVTSVAKIDITTKTPFDLSNLNIDNIKSVIYFCNKDVDVNFIKNCISKLINIGVICQEDEALDEVRFKCLGICTVYKKIKEKELDILETRDTFFKCNRVYIGNDKTYASIYHYKHDLELKSPIVELDNSFLNDEDFLENKDYTLIFKNESQ
;
A
#
# COMPACT_ATOMS: atom_id res chain seq x y z
N MET A 1 -7.31 -14.70 -26.35
CA MET A 1 -7.58 -14.85 -24.89
C MET A 1 -9.08 -14.91 -24.60
N LEU A 2 -9.91 -13.96 -25.02
CA LEU A 2 -11.38 -14.02 -24.86
C LEU A 2 -11.99 -15.32 -25.41
N LYS A 3 -11.58 -15.77 -26.61
CA LYS A 3 -12.04 -17.03 -27.21
C LYS A 3 -11.85 -18.24 -26.26
N LYS A 4 -10.73 -18.32 -25.52
CA LYS A 4 -10.50 -19.37 -24.53
C LYS A 4 -11.38 -19.21 -23.27
N ILE A 5 -11.65 -17.98 -22.83
CA ILE A 5 -12.53 -17.75 -21.67
C ILE A 5 -13.97 -18.06 -22.04
N PHE A 6 -14.42 -17.70 -23.23
CA PHE A 6 -15.76 -18.04 -23.72
C PHE A 6 -15.92 -19.55 -23.92
N GLN A 7 -14.92 -20.25 -24.44
CA GLN A 7 -14.92 -21.72 -24.53
C GLN A 7 -14.97 -22.40 -23.15
N HIS A 8 -14.24 -21.88 -22.16
CA HIS A 8 -14.32 -22.38 -20.76
C HIS A 8 -15.70 -22.18 -20.12
N CYS A 9 -16.44 -21.16 -20.57
CA CYS A 9 -17.81 -20.89 -20.11
C CYS A 9 -18.88 -21.63 -20.94
N GLY A 10 -18.49 -22.55 -21.81
CA GLY A 10 -19.41 -23.34 -22.65
C GLY A 10 -20.04 -22.52 -23.80
N LEU A 11 -19.36 -21.51 -24.28
CA LEU A 11 -19.82 -20.62 -25.35
C LEU A 11 -18.93 -20.81 -26.58
N ASP A 12 -19.31 -21.75 -27.45
CA ASP A 12 -18.47 -22.16 -28.60
C ASP A 12 -18.42 -21.17 -29.78
N ASP A 13 -19.34 -20.23 -29.90
CA ASP A 13 -19.34 -19.25 -30.99
C ASP A 13 -19.99 -17.93 -30.57
N VAL A 14 -19.22 -17.02 -29.99
CA VAL A 14 -19.64 -15.63 -29.89
C VAL A 14 -19.25 -14.93 -31.20
N LYS A 15 -20.07 -15.10 -32.21
CA LYS A 15 -20.10 -14.19 -33.35
C LYS A 15 -20.55 -12.84 -32.83
N LYS A 16 -19.59 -11.90 -32.72
CA LYS A 16 -19.78 -10.50 -32.31
C LYS A 16 -20.38 -10.27 -30.93
N GLU A 17 -19.55 -9.94 -30.04
CA GLU A 17 -19.51 -9.09 -28.84
C GLU A 17 -20.83 -8.54 -28.20
N GLU A 18 -22.03 -8.91 -28.65
CA GLU A 18 -23.23 -8.18 -28.27
C GLU A 18 -24.05 -8.76 -27.11
N ASN A 19 -23.84 -10.02 -26.72
CA ASN A 19 -24.64 -10.62 -25.64
C ASN A 19 -23.79 -11.60 -24.79
N PHE A 20 -23.09 -11.10 -23.79
CA PHE A 20 -22.57 -11.98 -22.76
C PHE A 20 -23.70 -12.38 -21.82
N PRO A 21 -23.94 -13.68 -21.56
CA PRO A 21 -25.03 -14.11 -20.67
C PRO A 21 -24.78 -13.64 -19.25
N GLU A 22 -25.81 -13.08 -18.66
CA GLU A 22 -25.82 -12.59 -17.28
C GLU A 22 -26.76 -13.38 -16.40
N ASN A 23 -26.45 -13.48 -15.11
CA ASN A 23 -27.34 -14.02 -14.10
C ASN A 23 -27.72 -12.92 -13.12
N PHE A 24 -28.99 -12.85 -12.76
CA PHE A 24 -29.49 -11.91 -11.77
C PHE A 24 -28.70 -11.96 -10.47
N PHE A 25 -28.43 -10.79 -9.90
CA PHE A 25 -27.87 -10.63 -8.57
C PHE A 25 -28.53 -9.41 -7.89
N PRO A 26 -28.95 -9.51 -6.62
CA PRO A 26 -29.51 -8.37 -5.90
C PRO A 26 -28.51 -7.22 -5.85
N SER A 27 -28.94 -6.04 -6.27
CA SER A 27 -28.08 -4.86 -6.33
C SER A 27 -28.83 -3.61 -5.87
N PRO A 28 -28.11 -2.59 -5.36
CA PRO A 28 -28.69 -1.29 -5.08
C PRO A 28 -29.32 -0.65 -6.31
N GLU A 29 -30.22 0.30 -6.12
CA GLU A 29 -30.84 1.05 -7.22
C GLU A 29 -29.82 1.90 -8.00
N LYS A 30 -28.94 2.58 -7.26
CA LYS A 30 -27.90 3.44 -7.84
C LYS A 30 -26.54 3.07 -7.24
N TYR A 31 -25.63 2.60 -8.08
CA TYR A 31 -24.31 2.21 -7.61
C TYR A 31 -23.23 2.35 -8.69
N ILE A 32 -22.02 2.42 -8.19
CA ILE A 32 -20.80 2.25 -8.99
C ILE A 32 -20.12 0.93 -8.59
N ILE A 33 -19.45 0.29 -9.54
CA ILE A 33 -18.61 -0.87 -9.26
C ILE A 33 -17.18 -0.36 -9.05
N TYR A 34 -16.56 -0.83 -7.97
CA TYR A 34 -15.17 -0.54 -7.66
C TYR A 34 -14.39 -1.84 -7.48
N GLN A 35 -13.38 -2.03 -8.31
CA GLN A 35 -12.48 -3.18 -8.25
C GLN A 35 -11.04 -2.70 -8.11
N THR A 36 -10.46 -2.91 -6.92
CA THR A 36 -9.12 -2.42 -6.59
C THR A 36 -8.01 -3.25 -7.23
N GLY A 37 -8.31 -4.50 -7.56
CA GLY A 37 -7.33 -5.50 -7.89
C GLY A 37 -7.52 -6.18 -9.24
N SER A 38 -6.50 -6.95 -9.56
CA SER A 38 -6.39 -7.78 -10.75
C SER A 38 -5.67 -9.08 -10.35
N GLU A 39 -5.69 -10.09 -11.22
CA GLU A 39 -4.94 -11.33 -11.03
C GLU A 39 -3.44 -11.11 -10.74
N LYS A 40 -2.91 -9.96 -11.11
CA LYS A 40 -1.51 -9.58 -10.87
C LYS A 40 -1.43 -8.61 -9.69
N LYS A 41 -0.71 -8.98 -8.65
CA LYS A 41 -0.47 -8.14 -7.47
C LYS A 41 0.08 -6.74 -7.82
N SER A 42 0.89 -6.64 -8.88
CA SER A 42 1.42 -5.37 -9.38
C SER A 42 0.37 -4.40 -9.94
N GLN A 43 -0.85 -4.87 -10.19
CA GLN A 43 -1.96 -4.06 -10.68
C GLN A 43 -3.04 -3.79 -9.62
N ILE A 44 -2.80 -4.18 -8.38
CA ILE A 44 -3.67 -3.82 -7.26
C ILE A 44 -3.36 -2.38 -6.85
N TYR A 45 -4.37 -1.52 -6.94
CA TYR A 45 -4.26 -0.13 -6.49
C TYR A 45 -4.54 -0.03 -4.99
N ASP A 46 -3.50 0.28 -4.23
CA ASP A 46 -3.55 0.21 -2.77
C ASP A 46 -4.23 1.44 -2.12
N TYR A 47 -4.37 2.57 -2.83
CA TYR A 47 -4.98 3.80 -2.33
C TYR A 47 -6.50 3.92 -2.61
N SER A 48 -7.16 2.80 -2.85
CA SER A 48 -8.61 2.78 -3.10
C SER A 48 -9.46 3.32 -1.93
N PRO A 49 -9.11 3.05 -0.66
CA PRO A 49 -9.80 3.65 0.47
C PRO A 49 -9.73 5.17 0.47
N GLU A 50 -8.58 5.74 0.09
CA GLU A 50 -8.36 7.18 0.04
C GLU A 50 -9.18 7.86 -1.07
N VAL A 51 -9.28 7.22 -2.24
CA VAL A 51 -10.16 7.70 -3.32
C VAL A 51 -11.59 7.87 -2.81
N LEU A 52 -12.11 6.85 -2.11
CA LEU A 52 -13.49 6.90 -1.63
C LEU A 52 -13.67 7.86 -0.45
N SER A 53 -12.68 8.02 0.40
CA SER A 53 -12.72 9.03 1.47
C SER A 53 -12.90 10.44 0.91
N ILE A 54 -12.29 10.75 -0.23
CA ILE A 54 -12.40 12.05 -0.90
C ILE A 54 -13.82 12.31 -1.42
N ILE A 55 -14.50 11.28 -1.98
CA ILE A 55 -15.77 11.44 -2.69
C ILE A 55 -16.99 10.90 -1.93
N TRP A 56 -16.79 10.33 -0.75
CA TRP A 56 -17.85 9.67 0.02
C TRP A 56 -19.07 10.58 0.27
N LYS A 57 -18.80 11.83 0.64
CA LYS A 57 -19.85 12.81 0.94
C LYS A 57 -20.74 13.06 -0.27
N GLU A 58 -20.14 13.28 -1.43
CA GLU A 58 -20.84 13.54 -2.70
C GLU A 58 -21.65 12.34 -3.16
N LEU A 59 -21.10 11.13 -3.06
CA LEU A 59 -21.82 9.91 -3.40
C LEU A 59 -23.03 9.68 -2.47
N SER A 60 -22.86 9.90 -1.17
CA SER A 60 -23.90 9.73 -0.17
C SER A 60 -25.06 10.71 -0.37
N LEU A 61 -24.79 11.97 -0.68
CA LEU A 61 -25.82 12.97 -0.98
C LEU A 61 -26.70 12.58 -2.18
N LEU A 62 -26.17 11.80 -3.12
CA LEU A 62 -26.90 11.34 -4.32
C LEU A 62 -27.45 9.93 -4.19
N ASN A 63 -27.33 9.31 -3.01
CA ASN A 63 -27.70 7.92 -2.75
C ASN A 63 -27.03 6.95 -3.74
N ILE A 64 -25.77 7.22 -4.11
CA ILE A 64 -24.98 6.33 -4.95
C ILE A 64 -24.12 5.44 -4.03
N GLN A 65 -24.35 4.15 -4.08
CA GLN A 65 -23.61 3.17 -3.30
C GLN A 65 -22.37 2.68 -4.06
N VAL A 66 -21.39 2.23 -3.32
CA VAL A 66 -20.19 1.61 -3.89
C VAL A 66 -20.28 0.10 -3.68
N VAL A 67 -20.20 -0.65 -4.74
CA VAL A 67 -20.14 -2.12 -4.72
C VAL A 67 -18.72 -2.53 -5.03
N GLN A 68 -18.03 -3.06 -4.02
CA GLN A 68 -16.68 -3.57 -4.18
C GLN A 68 -16.75 -5.01 -4.69
N VAL A 69 -16.02 -5.28 -5.79
CA VAL A 69 -15.85 -6.61 -6.37
C VAL A 69 -14.35 -6.92 -6.49
N GLY A 70 -14.00 -8.18 -6.71
CA GLY A 70 -12.61 -8.60 -6.87
C GLY A 70 -12.27 -9.82 -6.02
N ASP A 71 -11.02 -9.96 -5.64
CA ASP A 71 -10.50 -11.04 -4.80
C ASP A 71 -10.49 -10.63 -3.32
N LEU A 72 -10.54 -11.60 -2.39
CA LEU A 72 -10.41 -11.31 -0.95
C LEU A 72 -9.07 -10.69 -0.57
N SER A 73 -8.03 -10.91 -1.38
CA SER A 73 -6.72 -10.28 -1.19
C SER A 73 -6.68 -8.81 -1.58
N ASP A 74 -7.70 -8.29 -2.26
CA ASP A 74 -7.78 -6.88 -2.61
C ASP A 74 -8.01 -6.02 -1.35
N PRO A 75 -7.45 -4.79 -1.29
CA PRO A 75 -7.70 -3.88 -0.18
C PRO A 75 -9.19 -3.65 0.05
N VAL A 76 -9.62 -3.71 1.30
CA VAL A 76 -11.00 -3.38 1.68
C VAL A 76 -11.27 -1.90 1.45
N VAL A 77 -12.37 -1.60 0.80
CA VAL A 77 -12.83 -0.24 0.58
C VAL A 77 -13.87 0.11 1.65
N PRO A 78 -13.62 1.08 2.53
CA PRO A 78 -14.56 1.47 3.57
C PRO A 78 -15.91 1.90 2.99
N ASN A 79 -16.98 1.63 3.74
CA ASN A 79 -18.35 2.03 3.39
C ASN A 79 -18.86 1.48 2.04
N SER A 80 -18.27 0.40 1.52
CA SER A 80 -18.75 -0.28 0.34
C SER A 80 -19.53 -1.54 0.68
N ILE A 81 -20.39 -1.97 -0.24
CA ILE A 81 -20.98 -3.32 -0.21
C ILE A 81 -19.88 -4.27 -0.71
N ASP A 82 -19.35 -5.10 0.18
CA ASP A 82 -18.25 -6.01 -0.14
C ASP A 82 -18.78 -7.31 -0.76
N LEU A 83 -18.54 -7.48 -2.05
CA LEU A 83 -18.88 -8.68 -2.83
C LEU A 83 -17.61 -9.38 -3.37
N ARG A 84 -16.46 -9.14 -2.76
CA ARG A 84 -15.20 -9.79 -3.18
C ARG A 84 -15.32 -11.32 -3.03
N SER A 85 -14.87 -12.04 -4.03
CA SER A 85 -14.91 -13.51 -4.14
C SER A 85 -16.31 -14.16 -3.96
N GLN A 86 -17.39 -13.34 -4.06
CA GLN A 86 -18.76 -13.85 -3.89
C GLN A 86 -19.53 -13.99 -5.21
N LEU A 87 -18.97 -13.53 -6.31
CA LEU A 87 -19.66 -13.42 -7.58
C LEU A 87 -19.13 -14.42 -8.62
N THR A 88 -20.04 -15.04 -9.32
CA THR A 88 -19.71 -15.67 -10.61
C THR A 88 -19.50 -14.59 -11.68
N ILE A 89 -18.80 -14.93 -12.76
CA ILE A 89 -18.59 -13.98 -13.88
C ILE A 89 -19.91 -13.49 -14.49
N ARG A 90 -20.97 -14.32 -14.50
CA ARG A 90 -22.29 -13.94 -15.02
C ARG A 90 -23.02 -12.98 -14.09
N GLN A 91 -22.87 -13.14 -12.77
CA GLN A 91 -23.41 -12.20 -11.79
C GLN A 91 -22.65 -10.87 -11.83
N LEU A 92 -21.33 -10.91 -11.98
CA LEU A 92 -20.54 -9.70 -12.20
C LEU A 92 -20.98 -8.97 -13.48
N ALA A 93 -21.25 -9.68 -14.55
CA ALA A 93 -21.77 -9.13 -15.80
C ALA A 93 -23.11 -8.41 -15.59
N TYR A 94 -24.03 -9.02 -14.81
CA TYR A 94 -25.32 -8.40 -14.44
C TYR A 94 -25.09 -7.10 -13.66
N LEU A 95 -24.22 -7.12 -12.66
CA LEU A 95 -23.90 -5.92 -11.87
C LEU A 95 -23.27 -4.82 -12.74
N ILE A 96 -22.35 -5.16 -13.63
CA ILE A 96 -21.73 -4.20 -14.56
C ILE A 96 -22.80 -3.56 -15.45
N LYS A 97 -23.68 -4.37 -16.03
CA LYS A 97 -24.74 -3.88 -16.93
C LYS A 97 -25.65 -2.85 -16.26
N ASN A 98 -25.96 -3.04 -14.98
CA ASN A 98 -26.87 -2.18 -14.24
C ASN A 98 -26.17 -1.05 -13.44
N SER A 99 -24.86 -1.04 -13.35
CA SER A 99 -24.10 0.01 -12.66
C SER A 99 -24.15 1.35 -13.42
N LYS A 100 -23.88 2.45 -12.72
CA LYS A 100 -23.68 3.78 -13.34
C LYS A 100 -22.30 3.93 -13.93
N LEU A 101 -21.28 3.40 -13.25
CA LEU A 101 -19.87 3.52 -13.59
C LEU A 101 -19.13 2.30 -13.06
N CYS A 102 -18.07 1.92 -13.77
CA CYS A 102 -17.13 0.92 -13.29
C CYS A 102 -15.73 1.53 -13.16
N VAL A 103 -15.07 1.30 -12.03
CA VAL A 103 -13.67 1.68 -11.78
C VAL A 103 -12.87 0.42 -11.54
N THR A 104 -11.86 0.15 -12.34
CA THR A 104 -11.10 -1.10 -12.23
C THR A 104 -9.69 -1.01 -12.81
N SER A 105 -8.79 -1.84 -12.32
CA SER A 105 -7.51 -2.19 -12.97
C SER A 105 -7.57 -3.54 -13.69
N ASN A 106 -8.68 -4.26 -13.59
CA ASN A 106 -8.84 -5.60 -14.14
C ASN A 106 -9.30 -5.58 -15.60
N ILE A 107 -8.54 -6.26 -16.46
CA ILE A 107 -8.81 -6.31 -17.90
C ILE A 107 -10.10 -7.06 -18.24
N LEU A 108 -10.44 -8.12 -17.48
CA LEU A 108 -11.66 -8.88 -17.71
C LEU A 108 -12.90 -8.02 -17.44
N THR A 109 -12.94 -7.33 -16.31
CA THR A 109 -14.00 -6.38 -15.95
C THR A 109 -14.10 -5.26 -16.99
N ALA A 110 -12.97 -4.71 -17.44
CA ALA A 110 -12.96 -3.70 -18.50
C ALA A 110 -13.56 -4.21 -19.82
N LYS A 111 -13.33 -5.48 -20.18
CA LYS A 111 -13.94 -6.11 -21.35
C LYS A 111 -15.44 -6.31 -21.22
N LEU A 112 -15.92 -6.68 -20.04
CA LEU A 112 -17.35 -6.75 -19.76
C LEU A 112 -18.02 -5.35 -19.86
N CYS A 113 -17.37 -4.31 -19.35
CA CYS A 113 -17.84 -2.93 -19.52
C CYS A 113 -17.98 -2.55 -21.01
N ARG A 114 -17.04 -2.97 -21.85
CA ARG A 114 -17.13 -2.77 -23.31
C ARG A 114 -18.35 -3.46 -23.91
N VAL A 115 -18.61 -4.72 -23.54
CA VAL A 115 -19.76 -5.49 -24.04
C VAL A 115 -21.08 -4.76 -23.73
N TYR A 116 -21.22 -4.22 -22.53
CA TYR A 116 -22.44 -3.50 -22.11
C TYR A 116 -22.39 -1.99 -22.38
N LYS A 117 -21.34 -1.49 -23.05
CA LYS A 117 -21.14 -0.05 -23.35
C LYS A 117 -21.25 0.83 -22.11
N LYS A 118 -20.70 0.35 -20.98
CA LYS A 118 -20.72 1.04 -19.69
C LYS A 118 -19.61 2.05 -19.56
N ASP A 119 -19.87 3.14 -18.84
CA ASP A 119 -18.82 4.07 -18.46
C ASP A 119 -17.78 3.34 -17.62
N LEU A 120 -16.52 3.53 -17.99
CA LEU A 120 -15.37 2.84 -17.41
C LEU A 120 -14.24 3.82 -17.11
N ILE A 121 -13.74 3.76 -15.88
CA ILE A 121 -12.43 4.27 -15.52
C ILE A 121 -11.51 3.05 -15.37
N LEU A 122 -10.52 2.96 -16.26
CA LEU A 122 -9.54 1.89 -16.26
C LEU A 122 -8.22 2.43 -15.75
N LEU A 123 -7.74 1.86 -14.62
CA LEU A 123 -6.47 2.23 -14.01
C LEU A 123 -5.34 1.43 -14.66
N GLY A 124 -4.36 2.12 -15.20
CA GLY A 124 -3.16 1.55 -15.79
C GLY A 124 -2.04 1.44 -14.77
N GLY A 125 -1.23 0.40 -14.89
CA GLY A 125 -0.05 0.19 -14.04
C GLY A 125 1.16 -0.15 -14.89
N ASN A 126 1.32 -1.43 -15.19
CA ASN A 126 2.53 -1.98 -15.81
C ASN A 126 2.45 -2.13 -17.33
N PHE A 127 1.32 -1.77 -17.94
CA PHE A 127 1.11 -1.92 -19.38
C PHE A 127 0.76 -0.59 -20.03
N PRO A 128 1.32 -0.32 -21.21
CA PRO A 128 0.92 0.88 -21.98
C PRO A 128 -0.55 0.81 -22.38
N SER A 129 -1.20 1.97 -22.42
CA SER A 129 -2.63 2.12 -22.79
C SER A 129 -2.99 1.40 -24.09
N LYS A 130 -2.10 1.45 -25.10
CA LYS A 130 -2.29 0.78 -26.40
C LYS A 130 -2.52 -0.73 -26.29
N MET A 131 -2.04 -1.40 -25.23
CA MET A 131 -2.15 -2.85 -25.05
C MET A 131 -3.39 -3.27 -24.26
N VAL A 132 -3.89 -2.40 -23.38
CA VAL A 132 -4.91 -2.79 -22.38
C VAL A 132 -6.21 -2.00 -22.51
N LYS A 133 -6.17 -0.77 -23.05
CA LYS A 133 -7.35 0.06 -23.18
C LYS A 133 -8.34 -0.57 -24.17
N PRO A 134 -9.55 -0.92 -23.76
CA PRO A 134 -10.58 -1.39 -24.68
C PRO A 134 -10.94 -0.29 -25.69
N ASN A 135 -11.11 -0.69 -26.94
CA ASN A 135 -11.50 0.26 -28.00
C ASN A 135 -13.01 0.52 -27.96
N PHE A 136 -13.45 1.46 -27.13
CA PHE A 136 -14.81 2.02 -27.13
C PHE A 136 -14.82 3.41 -26.44
N ASP A 137 -15.81 4.24 -26.77
CA ASP A 137 -15.79 5.68 -26.46
C ASP A 137 -15.97 6.03 -24.98
N LYS A 138 -16.54 5.13 -24.19
CA LYS A 138 -16.86 5.40 -22.78
C LYS A 138 -15.73 5.08 -21.80
N VAL A 139 -14.51 4.82 -22.27
CA VAL A 139 -13.34 4.51 -21.45
C VAL A 139 -12.52 5.76 -21.14
N LEU A 140 -12.38 6.07 -19.88
CA LEU A 140 -11.32 6.93 -19.39
C LEU A 140 -10.17 6.05 -18.87
N TYR A 141 -9.02 6.13 -19.52
CA TYR A 141 -7.82 5.42 -19.06
C TYR A 141 -6.94 6.38 -18.27
N ILE A 142 -6.63 6.00 -17.03
CA ILE A 142 -5.75 6.76 -16.14
C ILE A 142 -4.49 5.95 -15.96
N GLU A 143 -3.35 6.53 -16.33
CA GLU A 143 -2.03 5.94 -16.12
C GLU A 143 -1.17 6.84 -15.25
N PRO A 144 -0.19 6.26 -14.54
CA PRO A 144 0.71 7.04 -13.69
C PRO A 144 1.60 7.94 -14.54
N GLU A 145 1.91 9.12 -14.00
CA GLU A 145 2.93 10.00 -14.56
C GLU A 145 4.32 9.39 -14.36
N LEU A 146 4.80 8.64 -15.34
CA LEU A 146 6.07 7.96 -15.29
C LEU A 146 7.15 8.82 -15.96
N LYS A 147 7.93 9.56 -15.20
CA LYS A 147 9.06 10.35 -15.75
C LYS A 147 10.25 9.48 -16.16
N THR A 148 10.42 8.27 -15.62
CA THR A 148 11.64 7.45 -15.78
C THR A 148 11.42 5.93 -15.76
N VAL A 149 10.18 5.44 -15.72
CA VAL A 149 9.93 4.02 -15.47
C VAL A 149 9.81 3.25 -16.77
N LYS A 150 10.62 2.21 -16.92
CA LYS A 150 10.44 1.19 -17.96
C LYS A 150 9.25 0.32 -17.60
N TRP A 151 8.38 0.04 -18.58
CA TRP A 151 7.27 -0.89 -18.40
C TRP A 151 7.78 -2.23 -17.87
N ASN A 152 7.23 -2.65 -16.73
CA ASN A 152 7.61 -3.89 -16.08
C ASN A 152 6.47 -4.88 -16.15
N TYR A 153 6.68 -5.98 -16.89
CA TYR A 153 5.67 -7.01 -17.11
C TYR A 153 5.66 -8.09 -16.00
N LYS A 154 6.41 -7.90 -14.91
CA LYS A 154 6.48 -8.85 -13.80
C LYS A 154 5.14 -8.96 -13.06
N GLN A 155 4.89 -10.11 -12.46
CA GLN A 155 3.70 -10.31 -11.63
C GLN A 155 3.77 -9.52 -10.32
N GLU A 156 4.97 -9.38 -9.78
CA GLU A 156 5.25 -8.62 -8.57
C GLU A 156 6.20 -7.48 -8.91
N GLU A 157 5.87 -6.29 -8.47
CA GLU A 157 6.63 -5.08 -8.69
C GLU A 157 6.57 -4.22 -7.44
N TRP A 158 7.74 -3.79 -6.99
CA TRP A 158 7.89 -2.87 -5.87
C TRP A 158 8.87 -1.76 -6.23
N PRO A 159 8.50 -0.51 -6.01
CA PRO A 159 7.14 -0.01 -5.75
C PRO A 159 6.21 -0.23 -6.96
N LYS A 160 4.91 -0.42 -6.70
CA LYS A 160 3.93 -0.62 -7.77
C LYS A 160 3.73 0.66 -8.57
N ASN A 161 3.88 0.58 -9.90
CA ASN A 161 3.67 1.74 -10.77
C ASN A 161 2.26 2.31 -10.70
N ILE A 162 1.25 1.46 -10.55
CA ILE A 162 -0.15 1.89 -10.44
C ILE A 162 -0.38 2.83 -9.24
N ASN A 163 0.38 2.67 -8.16
CA ASN A 163 0.29 3.52 -6.98
C ASN A 163 0.85 4.95 -7.18
N ASN A 164 1.46 5.23 -8.34
CA ASN A 164 1.81 6.60 -8.71
C ASN A 164 0.61 7.41 -9.23
N ILE A 165 -0.54 6.76 -9.48
CA ILE A 165 -1.79 7.47 -9.74
C ILE A 165 -2.29 8.06 -8.42
N LYS A 166 -2.42 9.37 -8.36
CA LYS A 166 -2.87 10.04 -7.13
C LYS A 166 -4.36 9.84 -6.90
N PRO A 167 -4.80 9.57 -5.65
CA PRO A 167 -6.20 9.36 -5.31
C PRO A 167 -7.14 10.47 -5.81
N GLU A 168 -6.75 11.73 -5.70
CA GLU A 168 -7.55 12.86 -6.15
C GLU A 168 -7.83 12.86 -7.66
N ILE A 169 -6.92 12.32 -8.47
CA ILE A 169 -7.13 12.21 -9.91
C ILE A 169 -8.26 11.21 -10.22
N ILE A 170 -8.25 10.06 -9.53
CA ILE A 170 -9.30 9.05 -9.69
C ILE A 170 -10.62 9.57 -9.14
N ALA A 171 -10.60 10.21 -7.96
CA ALA A 171 -11.76 10.81 -7.32
C ALA A 171 -12.44 11.83 -8.24
N LYS A 172 -11.67 12.76 -8.81
CA LYS A 172 -12.15 13.75 -9.79
C LYS A 172 -12.75 13.07 -11.03
N ALA A 173 -12.09 12.06 -11.55
CA ALA A 173 -12.57 11.31 -12.71
C ALA A 173 -13.90 10.61 -12.45
N ILE A 174 -14.09 10.02 -11.25
CA ILE A 174 -15.35 9.39 -10.85
C ILE A 174 -16.49 10.41 -10.85
N LEU A 175 -16.30 11.56 -10.19
CA LEU A 175 -17.34 12.59 -10.10
C LEU A 175 -17.66 13.18 -11.47
N GLN A 176 -16.67 13.45 -12.30
CA GLN A 176 -16.89 13.92 -13.68
C GLN A 176 -17.70 12.91 -14.53
N LYS A 177 -17.38 11.62 -14.42
CA LYS A 177 -18.13 10.57 -15.13
C LYS A 177 -19.57 10.41 -14.63
N LEU A 178 -19.82 10.72 -13.37
CA LEU A 178 -21.18 10.73 -12.78
C LEU A 178 -21.93 12.05 -13.07
N GLY A 179 -21.32 13.02 -13.71
CA GLY A 179 -21.91 14.35 -13.96
C GLY A 179 -22.04 15.20 -12.69
N ILE A 180 -21.21 14.92 -11.69
CA ILE A 180 -21.19 15.66 -10.43
C ILE A 180 -20.15 16.77 -10.56
N ASP A 181 -20.63 18.01 -10.53
CA ASP A 181 -19.74 19.17 -10.46
C ASP A 181 -19.25 19.33 -9.00
N SER A 182 -17.98 19.07 -8.81
CA SER A 182 -17.35 19.22 -7.49
C SER A 182 -15.95 19.77 -7.62
N ASN A 183 -15.65 20.74 -6.80
CA ASN A 183 -14.30 21.25 -6.69
C ASN A 183 -13.50 20.37 -5.72
N ILE A 184 -12.88 19.31 -6.25
CA ILE A 184 -11.97 18.48 -5.47
C ILE A 184 -10.64 19.20 -5.34
N ASN A 185 -10.42 19.83 -4.19
CA ASN A 185 -9.18 20.51 -3.86
C ASN A 185 -8.30 19.66 -2.93
N TYR A 186 -8.21 18.34 -3.19
CA TYR A 186 -7.30 17.48 -2.44
C TYR A 186 -5.98 17.31 -3.17
N LYS A 187 -4.91 17.23 -2.40
CA LYS A 187 -3.56 16.94 -2.89
C LYS A 187 -2.96 15.81 -2.07
N THR A 188 -2.46 14.79 -2.76
CA THR A 188 -1.76 13.66 -2.13
C THR A 188 -0.26 13.89 -2.17
N LEU A 189 0.38 13.76 -1.02
CA LEU A 189 1.81 13.76 -0.84
C LEU A 189 2.25 12.37 -0.37
N TYR A 190 3.18 11.76 -1.08
CA TYR A 190 3.81 10.51 -0.67
C TYR A 190 5.13 10.83 0.02
N ILE A 191 5.31 10.27 1.20
CA ILE A 191 6.54 10.41 1.98
C ILE A 191 7.13 9.03 2.18
N GLY A 192 8.40 8.89 1.79
CA GLY A 192 9.14 7.64 1.86
C GLY A 192 9.00 6.76 0.61
N ASP A 193 9.31 5.49 0.78
CA ASP A 193 9.21 4.51 -0.30
C ASP A 193 7.73 4.25 -0.63
N LYS A 194 7.37 4.59 -1.84
CA LYS A 194 6.00 4.54 -2.33
C LYS A 194 5.38 3.18 -2.10
N TYR A 195 4.49 3.12 -1.17
CA TYR A 195 3.56 2.06 -0.85
C TYR A 195 4.05 0.62 -1.00
N GLY A 196 4.50 0.08 0.10
CA GLY A 196 4.76 -1.34 0.28
C GLY A 196 3.59 -2.06 0.99
N PRO A 197 3.69 -3.36 1.19
CA PRO A 197 2.80 -4.07 2.10
C PRO A 197 2.88 -3.42 3.49
N ARG A 198 1.79 -3.49 4.23
CA ARG A 198 1.74 -2.98 5.60
C ARG A 198 2.82 -3.64 6.45
N PHE A 199 3.82 -2.89 6.85
CA PHE A 199 4.91 -3.40 7.70
C PHE A 199 4.49 -3.32 9.16
N LEU A 200 4.56 -4.46 9.84
CA LEU A 200 4.42 -4.53 11.27
C LEU A 200 5.78 -4.31 11.92
N ASN A 201 5.86 -3.39 12.88
CA ASN A 201 7.00 -3.19 13.74
C ASN A 201 6.59 -3.55 15.16
N PHE A 202 7.35 -4.38 15.82
CA PHE A 202 7.14 -4.72 17.22
C PHE A 202 8.23 -4.08 18.07
N ILE A 203 7.81 -3.31 19.09
CA ILE A 203 8.66 -2.68 20.09
C ILE A 203 8.64 -3.58 21.33
N PRO A 204 9.77 -4.15 21.76
CA PRO A 204 9.79 -5.14 22.84
C PRO A 204 9.79 -4.50 24.23
N ASP A 205 8.88 -3.58 24.49
CA ASP A 205 8.70 -2.90 25.78
C ASP A 205 7.84 -3.70 26.78
N LYS A 206 6.98 -4.58 26.25
CA LYS A 206 6.16 -5.51 27.02
C LYS A 206 6.16 -6.92 26.42
N SER A 207 5.24 -7.76 26.87
CA SER A 207 5.09 -9.13 26.41
C SER A 207 4.84 -9.23 24.90
N PHE A 208 5.40 -10.28 24.29
CA PHE A 208 5.18 -10.57 22.88
C PHE A 208 3.73 -11.05 22.63
N PRO A 209 2.96 -10.36 21.76
CA PRO A 209 1.60 -10.77 21.46
C PRO A 209 1.58 -12.10 20.69
N LYS A 210 0.79 -13.07 21.17
CA LYS A 210 0.67 -14.40 20.50
C LYS A 210 0.13 -14.31 19.07
N GLU A 211 -0.64 -13.29 18.79
CA GLU A 211 -1.22 -13.00 17.46
C GLU A 211 -0.16 -12.70 16.40
N LEU A 212 1.03 -12.28 16.82
CA LEU A 212 2.17 -12.07 15.92
C LEU A 212 2.92 -13.35 15.59
N SER A 213 2.66 -14.45 16.26
CA SER A 213 3.22 -15.76 15.92
C SER A 213 2.80 -16.12 14.48
N ASN A 214 3.74 -16.60 13.67
CA ASN A 214 3.56 -16.88 12.23
C ASN A 214 3.47 -15.66 11.30
N ASN A 215 3.54 -14.45 11.80
CA ASN A 215 3.66 -13.25 10.98
C ASN A 215 5.13 -12.91 10.68
N VAL A 216 5.31 -12.06 9.67
CA VAL A 216 6.61 -11.43 9.39
C VAL A 216 6.54 -10.00 9.87
N PHE A 217 7.45 -9.60 10.74
CA PHE A 217 7.49 -8.24 11.27
C PHE A 217 8.94 -7.80 11.58
N ASN A 218 9.11 -6.51 11.79
CA ASN A 218 10.38 -5.92 12.18
C ASN A 218 10.44 -5.76 13.71
N PHE A 219 11.45 -6.34 14.31
CA PHE A 219 11.70 -6.28 15.76
C PHE A 219 12.59 -5.07 16.07
N ARG A 220 12.05 -4.06 16.78
CA ARG A 220 12.61 -2.72 16.91
C ARG A 220 13.42 -2.55 18.21
N LEU A 221 14.63 -3.14 18.24
CA LEU A 221 15.58 -2.94 19.34
C LEU A 221 16.20 -1.53 19.37
N ASP A 222 16.12 -0.81 18.26
CA ASP A 222 16.59 0.57 18.16
C ASP A 222 15.69 1.57 18.89
N ILE A 223 14.42 1.21 19.15
CA ILE A 223 13.46 2.01 19.93
C ILE A 223 13.49 1.60 21.39
N TYR A 224 13.43 0.29 21.67
CA TYR A 224 13.49 -0.27 23.00
C TYR A 224 14.40 -1.49 23.01
N ASN A 225 15.56 -1.36 23.67
CA ASN A 225 16.59 -2.40 23.65
C ASN A 225 16.30 -3.52 24.64
N ASN A 226 15.54 -4.52 24.22
CA ASN A 226 15.25 -5.72 25.00
C ASN A 226 15.52 -6.98 24.20
N ALA A 227 16.80 -7.26 23.98
CA ALA A 227 17.25 -8.42 23.20
C ALA A 227 16.93 -9.78 23.88
N GLN A 228 16.53 -9.79 25.17
CA GLN A 228 16.17 -11.01 25.90
C GLN A 228 14.97 -11.75 25.30
N TYR A 229 14.10 -11.04 24.55
CA TYR A 229 12.98 -11.65 23.86
C TYR A 229 13.36 -12.37 22.56
N LEU A 230 14.53 -12.08 21.97
CA LEU A 230 14.92 -12.63 20.66
C LEU A 230 14.90 -14.17 20.59
N PRO A 231 15.40 -14.94 21.62
CA PRO A 231 15.35 -16.40 21.56
C PRO A 231 13.92 -16.94 21.42
N TYR A 232 12.99 -16.38 22.18
CA TYR A 232 11.58 -16.77 22.10
C TYR A 232 10.96 -16.33 20.75
N VAL A 233 11.12 -15.08 20.38
CA VAL A 233 10.51 -14.54 19.14
C VAL A 233 11.01 -15.26 17.90
N THR A 234 12.33 -15.52 17.80
CA THR A 234 12.90 -16.27 16.68
C THR A 234 12.48 -17.74 16.67
N SER A 235 12.00 -18.30 17.78
CA SER A 235 11.45 -19.66 17.79
C SER A 235 10.05 -19.76 17.20
N VAL A 236 9.27 -18.67 17.20
CA VAL A 236 7.84 -18.67 16.83
C VAL A 236 7.47 -17.81 15.60
N ALA A 237 8.38 -16.94 15.12
CA ALA A 237 8.09 -16.02 14.04
C ALA A 237 9.31 -15.73 13.18
N LYS A 238 9.06 -15.31 11.91
CA LYS A 238 10.09 -14.80 11.01
C LYS A 238 10.20 -13.29 11.16
N ILE A 239 11.41 -12.79 11.45
CA ILE A 239 11.61 -11.38 11.77
C ILE A 239 12.73 -10.72 10.96
N ASP A 240 12.56 -9.43 10.72
CA ASP A 240 13.63 -8.50 10.49
C ASP A 240 13.99 -7.84 11.84
N ILE A 241 15.24 -7.49 12.08
CA ILE A 241 15.68 -6.86 13.34
C ILE A 241 16.27 -5.51 13.00
N THR A 242 15.81 -4.47 13.68
CA THR A 242 16.44 -3.14 13.64
C THR A 242 17.05 -2.83 14.99
N THR A 243 18.35 -2.54 15.03
CA THR A 243 19.10 -2.32 16.27
C THR A 243 20.10 -1.19 16.17
N LYS A 244 20.41 -0.57 17.33
CA LYS A 244 21.54 0.37 17.52
C LYS A 244 22.71 -0.27 18.26
N THR A 245 22.46 -1.41 18.91
CA THR A 245 23.45 -2.11 19.73
C THR A 245 23.60 -3.55 19.26
N PRO A 246 24.82 -4.12 19.26
CA PRO A 246 25.02 -5.55 19.03
C PRO A 246 24.24 -6.40 20.04
N PHE A 247 23.85 -7.61 19.59
CA PHE A 247 23.20 -8.60 20.43
C PHE A 247 23.78 -10.00 20.18
N ASP A 248 23.59 -10.91 21.13
CA ASP A 248 24.11 -12.27 21.01
C ASP A 248 23.26 -13.12 20.04
N LEU A 249 23.93 -13.79 19.10
CA LEU A 249 23.32 -14.68 18.11
C LEU A 249 23.38 -16.16 18.48
N SER A 250 23.97 -16.53 19.64
CA SER A 250 24.25 -17.92 19.97
C SER A 250 23.01 -18.77 20.23
N ASN A 251 21.96 -18.15 20.83
CA ASN A 251 20.74 -18.82 21.25
C ASN A 251 19.52 -18.52 20.36
N LEU A 252 19.76 -18.01 19.14
CA LEU A 252 18.68 -17.61 18.23
C LEU A 252 18.43 -18.67 17.14
N ASN A 253 17.17 -18.79 16.74
CA ASN A 253 16.85 -19.54 15.54
C ASN A 253 17.15 -18.68 14.29
N ILE A 254 18.33 -18.89 13.73
CA ILE A 254 18.86 -18.07 12.63
C ILE A 254 17.99 -18.16 11.37
N ASP A 255 17.37 -19.31 11.07
CA ASP A 255 16.52 -19.51 9.91
C ASP A 255 15.28 -18.60 9.90
N ASN A 256 14.91 -18.09 11.06
CA ASN A 256 13.80 -17.18 11.24
C ASN A 256 14.21 -15.69 11.25
N ILE A 257 15.53 -15.39 11.14
CA ILE A 257 16.02 -14.02 10.98
C ILE A 257 16.23 -13.74 9.50
N LYS A 258 15.39 -12.89 8.91
CA LYS A 258 15.46 -12.53 7.49
C LYS A 258 16.57 -11.54 7.21
N SER A 259 16.63 -10.48 8.02
CA SER A 259 17.63 -9.43 7.90
C SER A 259 17.86 -8.71 9.22
N VAL A 260 19.02 -8.05 9.31
CA VAL A 260 19.37 -7.15 10.42
C VAL A 260 19.71 -5.79 9.83
N ILE A 261 19.09 -4.72 10.33
CA ILE A 261 19.46 -3.34 10.09
C ILE A 261 20.20 -2.83 11.32
N TYR A 262 21.47 -2.56 11.17
CA TYR A 262 22.31 -2.06 12.25
C TYR A 262 22.63 -0.59 12.06
N PHE A 263 22.05 0.25 12.92
CA PHE A 263 22.41 1.68 13.02
C PHE A 263 23.66 1.83 13.87
N CYS A 264 24.68 2.46 13.33
CA CYS A 264 25.95 2.66 14.01
C CYS A 264 26.48 4.09 13.86
N ASN A 265 27.44 4.43 14.69
CA ASN A 265 28.27 5.62 14.64
C ASN A 265 29.74 5.19 14.60
N LYS A 266 30.66 6.07 15.05
CA LYS A 266 32.11 5.76 15.12
C LYS A 266 32.44 4.45 15.81
N ASP A 267 31.62 4.04 16.80
CA ASP A 267 31.79 2.81 17.60
C ASP A 267 31.15 1.58 16.92
N VAL A 268 31.25 1.48 15.61
CA VAL A 268 30.72 0.33 14.85
C VAL A 268 31.38 -0.97 15.32
N ASP A 269 30.56 -1.97 15.68
CA ASP A 269 31.02 -3.32 16.04
C ASP A 269 31.18 -4.18 14.80
N VAL A 270 32.41 -4.24 14.30
CA VAL A 270 32.79 -5.04 13.12
C VAL A 270 32.67 -6.54 13.41
N ASN A 271 32.88 -7.00 14.66
CA ASN A 271 32.76 -8.41 15.01
C ASN A 271 31.32 -8.87 14.98
N PHE A 272 30.39 -8.04 15.42
CA PHE A 272 28.95 -8.30 15.28
C PHE A 272 28.56 -8.45 13.80
N ILE A 273 29.01 -7.55 12.93
CA ILE A 273 28.76 -7.61 11.49
C ILE A 273 29.30 -8.92 10.88
N LYS A 274 30.56 -9.28 11.18
CA LYS A 274 31.16 -10.54 10.73
C LYS A 274 30.41 -11.76 11.23
N ASN A 275 29.93 -11.73 12.48
CA ASN A 275 29.15 -12.82 13.05
C ASN A 275 27.79 -12.99 12.35
N CYS A 276 27.11 -11.90 12.03
CA CYS A 276 25.87 -11.97 11.21
C CYS A 276 26.16 -12.59 9.82
N ILE A 277 27.20 -12.14 9.14
CA ILE A 277 27.57 -12.64 7.81
C ILE A 277 27.97 -14.12 7.87
N SER A 278 28.75 -14.53 8.88
CA SER A 278 29.17 -15.94 9.03
C SER A 278 28.00 -16.89 9.25
N LYS A 279 26.89 -16.38 9.81
CA LYS A 279 25.63 -17.12 9.99
C LYS A 279 24.65 -16.94 8.83
N LEU A 280 25.10 -16.37 7.71
CA LEU A 280 24.29 -16.10 6.50
C LEU A 280 23.09 -15.15 6.73
N ILE A 281 23.14 -14.33 7.77
CA ILE A 281 22.13 -13.30 8.02
C ILE A 281 22.44 -12.11 7.11
N ASN A 282 21.44 -11.65 6.36
CA ASN A 282 21.54 -10.43 5.57
C ASN A 282 21.61 -9.22 6.51
N ILE A 283 22.71 -8.46 6.47
CA ILE A 283 22.90 -7.29 7.34
C ILE A 283 23.06 -6.01 6.51
N GLY A 284 22.25 -5.00 6.83
CA GLY A 284 22.39 -3.63 6.34
C GLY A 284 22.99 -2.73 7.44
N VAL A 285 24.11 -2.08 7.16
CA VAL A 285 24.78 -1.17 8.10
C VAL A 285 24.50 0.27 7.69
N ILE A 286 23.93 1.05 8.60
CA ILE A 286 23.56 2.46 8.36
C ILE A 286 24.28 3.35 9.36
N CYS A 287 25.14 4.23 8.85
CA CYS A 287 25.79 5.24 9.67
C CYS A 287 24.83 6.41 9.92
N GLN A 288 24.62 6.76 11.20
CA GLN A 288 23.69 7.81 11.60
C GLN A 288 24.30 9.22 11.49
N GLU A 289 25.61 9.35 11.63
CA GLU A 289 26.33 10.61 11.62
C GLU A 289 27.15 10.77 10.35
N ASP A 290 26.98 11.87 9.63
CA ASP A 290 27.70 12.16 8.39
C ASP A 290 29.22 12.23 8.60
N GLU A 291 29.65 12.81 9.71
CA GLU A 291 31.06 12.97 10.07
C GLU A 291 31.77 11.64 10.37
N ALA A 292 31.00 10.63 10.80
CA ALA A 292 31.52 9.29 11.10
C ALA A 292 31.55 8.38 9.86
N LEU A 293 30.87 8.73 8.79
CA LEU A 293 30.60 7.84 7.65
C LEU A 293 31.86 7.25 7.02
N ASP A 294 32.87 8.07 6.76
CA ASP A 294 34.11 7.62 6.08
C ASP A 294 34.93 6.73 7.00
N GLU A 295 34.98 7.01 8.30
CA GLU A 295 35.64 6.16 9.28
C GLU A 295 34.96 4.79 9.38
N VAL A 296 33.61 4.76 9.45
CA VAL A 296 32.81 3.52 9.48
C VAL A 296 32.98 2.73 8.21
N ARG A 297 32.97 3.37 7.05
CA ARG A 297 33.26 2.72 5.76
C ARG A 297 34.63 2.10 5.71
N PHE A 298 35.62 2.78 6.24
CA PHE A 298 36.99 2.26 6.32
C PHE A 298 37.09 1.02 7.22
N LYS A 299 36.45 1.05 8.41
CA LYS A 299 36.39 -0.11 9.33
C LYS A 299 35.64 -1.32 8.72
N CYS A 300 34.66 -1.07 7.86
CA CYS A 300 33.85 -2.12 7.21
C CYS A 300 34.37 -2.50 5.81
N LEU A 301 35.50 -1.96 5.38
CA LEU A 301 36.05 -2.20 4.05
C LEU A 301 36.29 -3.71 3.81
N GLY A 302 35.78 -4.23 2.70
CA GLY A 302 35.89 -5.66 2.36
C GLY A 302 34.97 -6.59 3.15
N ILE A 303 34.12 -6.05 4.05
CA ILE A 303 33.16 -6.82 4.86
C ILE A 303 31.74 -6.58 4.41
N CYS A 304 31.29 -5.32 4.38
CA CYS A 304 29.95 -4.94 3.96
C CYS A 304 29.91 -3.51 3.42
N THR A 305 28.78 -3.18 2.75
CA THR A 305 28.53 -1.79 2.34
C THR A 305 27.88 -1.03 3.49
N VAL A 306 28.39 0.18 3.76
CA VAL A 306 27.83 1.09 4.74
C VAL A 306 27.03 2.17 4.03
N TYR A 307 25.76 2.28 4.39
CA TYR A 307 24.83 3.28 3.88
C TYR A 307 24.82 4.51 4.80
N LYS A 308 24.60 5.67 4.20
CA LYS A 308 24.35 6.90 4.93
C LYS A 308 22.89 6.96 5.36
N LYS A 309 22.61 7.42 6.59
CA LYS A 309 21.22 7.80 6.97
C LYS A 309 20.80 8.98 6.10
N ILE A 310 19.71 8.83 5.37
CA ILE A 310 19.11 9.92 4.59
C ILE A 310 18.30 10.76 5.57
N LYS A 311 18.63 12.05 5.69
CA LYS A 311 17.79 13.02 6.40
C LYS A 311 16.60 13.34 5.50
N GLU A 312 15.40 13.15 6.01
CA GLU A 312 14.19 13.59 5.33
C GLU A 312 14.16 15.13 5.29
N LYS A 313 13.68 15.67 4.19
CA LYS A 313 13.43 17.12 4.10
C LYS A 313 12.23 17.47 4.96
N GLU A 314 12.31 18.61 5.65
CA GLU A 314 11.15 19.22 6.26
C GLU A 314 10.01 19.32 5.24
N LEU A 315 8.81 18.99 5.69
CA LEU A 315 7.64 19.08 4.85
C LEU A 315 7.15 20.54 4.87
N ASP A 316 7.22 21.19 3.73
CA ASP A 316 6.56 22.48 3.49
C ASP A 316 5.04 22.25 3.40
N ILE A 317 4.44 21.90 4.53
CA ILE A 317 3.00 21.74 4.66
C ILE A 317 2.47 23.04 5.22
N LEU A 318 1.84 23.82 4.36
CA LEU A 318 1.03 24.94 4.76
C LEU A 318 -0.09 24.45 5.70
N GLU A 319 -0.50 25.25 6.68
CA GLU A 319 -1.61 24.95 7.59
C GLU A 319 -2.82 24.45 6.79
N THR A 320 -3.09 23.16 6.86
CA THR A 320 -4.18 22.54 6.11
C THR A 320 -5.23 22.04 7.07
N ARG A 321 -6.45 22.53 6.89
CA ARG A 321 -7.64 21.95 7.49
C ARG A 321 -8.01 20.68 6.71
N ASP A 322 -8.61 19.70 7.38
CA ASP A 322 -9.06 18.44 6.75
C ASP A 322 -7.94 17.60 6.11
N THR A 323 -6.90 17.30 6.86
CA THR A 323 -5.81 16.43 6.41
C THR A 323 -6.08 14.99 6.85
N PHE A 324 -6.01 14.05 5.91
CA PHE A 324 -6.08 12.62 6.20
C PHE A 324 -4.68 12.02 6.10
N PHE A 325 -4.35 11.21 7.08
CA PHE A 325 -3.09 10.52 7.16
C PHE A 325 -3.29 9.01 7.12
N LYS A 326 -2.52 8.34 6.32
CA LYS A 326 -2.45 6.88 6.30
C LYS A 326 -1.02 6.43 6.47
N CYS A 327 -0.77 5.67 7.50
CA CYS A 327 0.52 5.04 7.72
C CYS A 327 0.56 3.65 7.06
N ASN A 328 1.67 3.35 6.40
CA ASN A 328 1.94 2.04 5.83
C ASN A 328 2.69 1.14 6.82
N ARG A 329 3.25 1.73 7.86
CA ARG A 329 3.85 1.04 9.00
C ARG A 329 2.94 1.12 10.21
N VAL A 330 2.88 0.04 10.95
CA VAL A 330 2.17 -0.04 12.22
C VAL A 330 3.15 -0.48 13.27
N TYR A 331 3.15 0.19 14.40
CA TYR A 331 3.98 -0.12 15.55
C TYR A 331 3.10 -0.73 16.64
N ILE A 332 3.53 -1.86 17.17
CA ILE A 332 2.90 -2.54 18.28
C ILE A 332 3.86 -2.43 19.46
N GLY A 333 3.41 -1.86 20.53
CA GLY A 333 4.15 -1.70 21.78
C GLY A 333 3.19 -1.29 22.88
N ASN A 334 3.58 -1.42 24.14
CA ASN A 334 2.73 -1.07 25.28
C ASN A 334 1.31 -1.65 25.23
N ASP A 335 1.15 -2.84 24.61
CA ASP A 335 -0.13 -3.52 24.32
C ASP A 335 -1.11 -2.71 23.45
N LYS A 336 -0.60 -1.74 22.70
CA LYS A 336 -1.35 -0.84 21.82
C LYS A 336 -0.73 -0.81 20.42
N THR A 337 -1.47 -0.22 19.49
CA THR A 337 -1.05 -0.03 18.10
C THR A 337 -0.85 1.46 17.81
N TYR A 338 0.24 1.80 17.13
CA TYR A 338 0.62 3.18 16.86
C TYR A 338 0.94 3.38 15.37
N ALA A 339 0.73 4.60 14.90
CA ALA A 339 0.97 4.98 13.51
C ALA A 339 2.45 5.28 13.19
N SER A 340 3.22 5.73 14.18
CA SER A 340 4.64 6.09 14.04
C SER A 340 5.36 6.00 15.37
N ILE A 341 6.68 6.20 15.35
CA ILE A 341 7.51 6.30 16.58
C ILE A 341 7.06 7.49 17.43
N TYR A 342 6.72 8.62 16.80
CA TYR A 342 6.16 9.78 17.49
C TYR A 342 4.90 9.39 18.28
N HIS A 343 3.94 8.71 17.62
CA HIS A 343 2.70 8.27 18.28
C HIS A 343 2.96 7.31 19.44
N TYR A 344 3.95 6.42 19.31
CA TYR A 344 4.36 5.52 20.39
C TYR A 344 4.93 6.31 21.59
N LYS A 345 5.84 7.26 21.35
CA LYS A 345 6.46 8.06 22.42
C LYS A 345 5.46 8.94 23.19
N HIS A 346 4.41 9.39 22.51
CA HIS A 346 3.35 10.21 23.09
C HIS A 346 2.10 9.43 23.51
N ASP A 347 2.14 8.09 23.46
CA ASP A 347 1.02 7.18 23.78
C ASP A 347 -0.28 7.48 23.00
N LEU A 348 -0.15 7.89 21.76
CA LEU A 348 -1.27 8.20 20.86
C LEU A 348 -1.69 6.94 20.09
N GLU A 349 -2.63 6.19 20.64
CA GLU A 349 -3.09 4.93 20.08
C GLU A 349 -3.80 5.09 18.73
N LEU A 350 -3.47 4.24 17.78
CA LEU A 350 -4.10 4.16 16.47
C LEU A 350 -5.45 3.45 16.54
N LYS A 351 -6.54 4.21 16.62
CA LYS A 351 -7.91 3.68 16.64
C LYS A 351 -8.48 3.40 15.26
N SER A 352 -7.91 4.01 14.21
CA SER A 352 -8.32 3.86 12.81
C SER A 352 -7.10 3.91 11.90
N PRO A 353 -7.07 3.18 10.77
CA PRO A 353 -5.98 3.28 9.79
C PRO A 353 -5.89 4.66 9.11
N ILE A 354 -6.92 5.47 9.24
CA ILE A 354 -6.95 6.87 8.76
C ILE A 354 -7.10 7.75 10.00
N VAL A 355 -6.13 8.62 10.22
CA VAL A 355 -6.10 9.52 11.36
C VAL A 355 -6.30 10.95 10.85
N GLU A 356 -7.23 11.70 11.45
CA GLU A 356 -7.24 13.16 11.31
C GLU A 356 -6.01 13.72 12.02
N LEU A 357 -5.28 14.59 11.34
CA LEU A 357 -4.04 15.15 11.86
C LEU A 357 -4.27 16.50 12.53
N ASP A 358 -3.75 16.59 13.74
CA ASP A 358 -3.19 17.81 14.24
C ASP A 358 -1.81 18.00 13.57
N ASN A 359 -1.59 19.14 12.90
CA ASN A 359 -0.37 19.39 12.11
C ASN A 359 0.91 19.52 12.96
N SER A 360 0.81 19.47 14.28
CA SER A 360 1.90 19.74 15.22
C SER A 360 3.09 18.78 15.13
N PHE A 361 2.88 17.56 14.62
CA PHE A 361 3.93 16.52 14.58
C PHE A 361 4.54 16.26 13.20
N LEU A 362 4.04 16.90 12.14
CA LEU A 362 4.46 16.61 10.76
C LEU A 362 5.95 16.89 10.52
N ASN A 363 6.53 17.81 11.26
CA ASN A 363 7.96 18.15 11.22
C ASN A 363 8.77 17.55 12.37
N ASP A 364 8.16 16.69 13.20
CA ASP A 364 8.87 15.99 14.26
C ASP A 364 9.83 14.94 13.69
N GLU A 365 11.05 14.86 14.20
CA GLU A 365 12.08 13.93 13.71
C GLU A 365 11.64 12.47 13.82
N ASP A 366 10.96 12.09 14.90
CA ASP A 366 10.46 10.72 15.10
C ASP A 366 9.35 10.36 14.12
N PHE A 367 8.60 11.34 13.65
CA PHE A 367 7.62 11.15 12.60
C PHE A 367 8.29 11.09 11.22
N LEU A 368 9.24 11.98 10.94
CA LEU A 368 9.97 12.02 9.68
C LEU A 368 10.89 10.81 9.49
N GLU A 369 11.35 10.17 10.55
CA GLU A 369 12.08 8.89 10.48
C GLU A 369 11.21 7.75 9.92
N ASN A 370 9.92 7.91 9.94
CA ASN A 370 8.96 6.91 9.52
C ASN A 370 8.64 7.05 8.03
N LYS A 371 9.45 6.43 7.17
CA LYS A 371 9.49 6.65 5.72
C LYS A 371 8.27 6.23 4.91
N ASP A 372 7.17 5.74 5.49
CA ASP A 372 6.10 5.11 4.72
C ASP A 372 4.72 5.62 5.11
N TYR A 373 4.38 6.86 4.75
CA TYR A 373 3.03 7.37 4.92
C TYR A 373 2.57 8.22 3.75
N THR A 374 1.26 8.31 3.63
CA THR A 374 0.57 9.10 2.63
C THR A 374 -0.24 10.17 3.35
N LEU A 375 -0.04 11.41 2.95
CA LEU A 375 -0.83 12.54 3.38
C LEU A 375 -1.79 12.92 2.26
N ILE A 376 -3.07 13.07 2.59
CA ILE A 376 -4.07 13.63 1.71
C ILE A 376 -4.63 14.84 2.41
N PHE A 377 -4.40 16.01 1.89
CA PHE A 377 -4.84 17.25 2.46
C PHE A 377 -5.65 18.06 1.46
N LYS A 378 -6.59 18.83 2.00
CA LYS A 378 -7.38 19.77 1.22
C LYS A 378 -6.51 20.96 0.85
N ASN A 379 -6.31 21.18 -0.42
CA ASN A 379 -5.60 22.35 -0.90
C ASN A 379 -6.58 23.54 -0.82
N GLU A 380 -6.39 24.45 0.12
CA GLU A 380 -7.11 25.71 0.11
C GLU A 380 -6.61 26.48 -1.11
N SER A 381 -7.38 26.41 -2.19
CA SER A 381 -7.07 27.17 -3.41
C SER A 381 -7.08 28.65 -3.11
N GLN A 382 -6.02 29.30 -3.53
CA GLN A 382 -5.89 30.74 -3.71
C GLN A 382 -7.06 31.35 -4.52
#